data_ac4b0c38438625472a5bd2532ab94689
#
_entry.id   ac4b0c38438625472a5bd2532ab94689
#
_cell.length_a   1.000
_cell.length_b   1.000
_cell.length_c   1.000
_cell.angle_alpha   90.00
_cell.angle_beta   90.00
_cell.angle_gamma   90.00
#
_symmetry.space_group_name_H-M   'P 1'
#
loop_
_entity.id
_entity.type
_entity.pdbx_description
1 polymer ?
#
loop_
_entity_poly.entity_id
_entity_poly.type
_entity_poly.pdbx_seq_one_letter_code
_entity_poly.pdbx_strand_id
1 'polypeptide(L)'
;MAKPYRIKHKDSGLYYKPSINHINLSKNGKVYMTNNSPLLANDGYDYIHISVKKGTKIHNILEKSLPLKGVECFYGTAVWYKVSKSEFEKEEL
;
A
#
# COMPACT_ATOMS: atom_id res chain seq x y z
N MET A 1 15.55 -13.46 -16.49
CA MET A 1 14.16 -13.01 -16.67
C MET A 1 13.54 -12.78 -15.31
N ALA A 2 12.89 -11.64 -15.12
CA ALA A 2 12.23 -11.37 -13.84
C ALA A 2 10.98 -12.22 -13.67
N LYS A 3 10.78 -12.76 -12.47
CA LYS A 3 9.56 -13.48 -12.15
C LYS A 3 8.47 -12.47 -11.80
N PRO A 4 7.21 -12.72 -12.17
CA PRO A 4 6.13 -11.84 -11.75
C PRO A 4 5.97 -11.83 -10.24
N TYR A 5 5.66 -10.66 -9.69
CA TYR A 5 5.50 -10.50 -8.24
C TYR A 5 4.48 -9.43 -7.93
N ARG A 6 3.97 -9.47 -6.70
CA ARG A 6 3.18 -8.40 -6.10
C ARG A 6 3.96 -7.83 -4.92
N ILE A 7 3.60 -6.63 -4.49
CA ILE A 7 4.17 -6.01 -3.30
C ILE A 7 3.14 -6.11 -2.18
N LYS A 8 3.47 -6.89 -1.17
CA LYS A 8 2.57 -7.21 -0.07
C LYS A 8 2.88 -6.35 1.15
N HIS A 9 1.85 -5.79 1.78
CA HIS A 9 1.96 -5.18 3.09
C HIS A 9 1.89 -6.30 4.14
N LYS A 10 2.97 -6.50 4.87
CA LYS A 10 3.13 -7.66 5.75
C LYS A 10 2.07 -7.77 6.84
N ASP A 11 1.77 -6.65 7.52
CA ASP A 11 0.86 -6.67 8.66
C ASP A 11 -0.60 -6.86 8.27
N SER A 12 -1.02 -6.27 7.15
CA SER A 12 -2.42 -6.34 6.71
C SER A 12 -2.70 -7.49 5.75
N GLY A 13 -1.66 -8.00 5.09
CA GLY A 13 -1.82 -9.01 4.04
C GLY A 13 -2.37 -8.47 2.73
N LEU A 14 -2.53 -7.14 2.62
CA LEU A 14 -3.01 -6.50 1.41
C LEU A 14 -1.85 -6.18 0.47
N TYR A 15 -2.17 -5.91 -0.80
CA TYR A 15 -1.18 -5.69 -1.84
C TYR A 15 -1.20 -4.26 -2.33
N TYR A 16 0.00 -3.74 -2.65
CA TYR A 16 0.21 -2.42 -3.21
C TYR A 16 -0.51 -2.29 -4.56
N LYS A 17 -1.35 -1.27 -4.66
CA LYS A 17 -2.11 -1.00 -5.89
C LYS A 17 -2.10 0.51 -6.14
N PRO A 18 -1.17 0.99 -6.98
CA PRO A 18 -1.15 2.41 -7.32
C PRO A 18 -2.32 2.76 -8.24
N SER A 19 -2.84 3.96 -8.08
CA SER A 19 -3.82 4.52 -9.00
C SER A 19 -3.32 5.87 -9.52
N ILE A 20 -4.12 6.53 -10.37
CA ILE A 20 -3.68 7.75 -11.04
C ILE A 20 -3.30 8.86 -10.05
N ASN A 21 -4.08 9.04 -8.99
CA ASN A 21 -3.91 10.16 -8.07
C ASN A 21 -3.48 9.76 -6.65
N HIS A 22 -3.42 8.48 -6.35
CA HIS A 22 -3.10 8.03 -5.00
C HIS A 22 -2.63 6.58 -5.00
N ILE A 23 -2.05 6.18 -3.87
CA ILE A 23 -1.63 4.80 -3.63
C ILE A 23 -2.65 4.15 -2.72
N ASN A 24 -3.10 2.96 -3.10
CA ASN A 24 -4.07 2.19 -2.34
C ASN A 24 -3.53 0.78 -2.07
N LEU A 25 -4.24 0.04 -1.24
CA LEU A 25 -4.00 -1.39 -1.01
C LEU A 25 -5.26 -2.15 -1.41
N SER A 26 -5.07 -3.36 -1.91
CA SER A 26 -6.20 -4.21 -2.30
C SER A 26 -5.87 -5.68 -2.06
N LYS A 27 -6.89 -6.53 -2.18
CA LYS A 27 -6.69 -7.98 -2.01
C LYS A 27 -5.84 -8.58 -3.11
N ASN A 28 -5.86 -8.01 -4.32
CA ASN A 28 -5.15 -8.55 -5.47
C ASN A 28 -3.89 -7.76 -5.84
N GLY A 29 -3.91 -6.45 -5.66
CA GLY A 29 -2.78 -5.60 -5.99
C GLY A 29 -2.44 -5.55 -7.46
N LYS A 30 -1.27 -4.99 -7.76
CA LYS A 30 -0.73 -4.92 -9.12
C LYS A 30 0.41 -5.93 -9.27
N VAL A 31 0.41 -6.64 -10.38
CA VAL A 31 1.48 -7.59 -10.72
C VAL A 31 2.58 -6.83 -11.47
N TYR A 32 3.82 -7.00 -11.03
CA TYR A 32 5.00 -6.41 -11.65
C TYR A 32 5.81 -7.49 -12.34
N MET A 33 6.35 -7.14 -13.50
CA MET A 33 7.19 -8.04 -14.30
C MET A 33 8.62 -7.53 -14.44
N THR A 34 8.94 -6.40 -13.79
CA THR A 34 10.26 -5.76 -13.88
C THR A 34 11.09 -6.07 -12.64
N ASN A 35 12.43 -5.94 -12.77
CA ASN A 35 13.32 -6.16 -11.63
C ASN A 35 13.21 -5.06 -10.58
N ASN A 36 12.80 -3.87 -10.96
CA ASN A 36 12.73 -2.71 -10.08
C ASN A 36 11.28 -2.36 -9.75
N SER A 37 10.95 -2.39 -8.46
CA SER A 37 9.66 -1.93 -7.99
C SER A 37 9.70 -0.42 -7.73
N PRO A 38 8.72 0.36 -8.20
CA PRO A 38 8.64 1.78 -7.85
C PRO A 38 8.57 2.01 -6.34
N LEU A 39 7.91 1.11 -5.60
CA LEU A 39 7.81 1.23 -4.15
C LEU A 39 9.14 1.00 -3.46
N LEU A 40 9.93 0.03 -3.95
CA LEU A 40 11.20 -0.35 -3.33
C LEU A 40 12.38 0.40 -3.91
N ALA A 41 12.15 1.33 -4.84
CA ALA A 41 13.19 2.17 -5.39
C ALA A 41 13.74 3.11 -4.32
N ASN A 42 15.04 3.39 -4.39
CA ASN A 42 15.69 4.33 -3.48
C ASN A 42 15.49 5.75 -4.00
N ASP A 43 14.38 6.36 -3.63
CA ASP A 43 14.00 7.71 -4.03
C ASP A 43 14.25 8.76 -2.94
N GLY A 44 14.91 8.36 -1.85
CA GLY A 44 15.17 9.25 -0.71
C GLY A 44 14.08 9.28 0.34
N TYR A 45 12.99 8.53 0.14
CA TYR A 45 11.89 8.47 1.11
C TYR A 45 11.78 7.06 1.69
N ASP A 46 11.56 6.98 3.02
CA ASP A 46 11.41 5.70 3.72
C ASP A 46 9.95 5.29 3.92
N TYR A 47 9.03 6.11 3.47
CA TYR A 47 7.61 5.90 3.69
C TYR A 47 6.79 6.29 2.46
N ILE A 48 5.56 5.82 2.45
CA ILE A 48 4.55 6.22 1.46
C ILE A 48 3.26 6.59 2.18
N HIS A 49 2.43 7.38 1.51
CA HIS A 49 1.09 7.69 1.99
C HIS A 49 0.08 6.82 1.24
N ILE A 50 -0.73 6.08 1.99
CA ILE A 50 -1.78 5.25 1.43
C ILE A 50 -3.12 5.92 1.71
N SER A 51 -3.93 6.07 0.67
CA SER A 51 -5.26 6.67 0.76
C SER A 51 -6.31 5.61 0.45
N VAL A 52 -7.25 5.40 1.37
CA VAL A 52 -8.33 4.45 1.19
C VAL A 52 -9.66 5.14 1.45
N LYS A 53 -10.72 4.63 0.83
CA LYS A 53 -12.06 5.16 1.03
C LYS A 53 -12.56 4.78 2.42
N LYS A 54 -13.08 5.78 3.16
CA LYS A 54 -13.61 5.58 4.51
C LYS A 54 -14.80 4.62 4.50
N GLY A 55 -14.84 3.72 5.48
CA GLY A 55 -15.94 2.78 5.64
C GLY A 55 -15.83 1.50 4.82
N THR A 56 -14.77 1.33 4.03
CA THR A 56 -14.57 0.11 3.26
C THR A 56 -13.94 -0.99 4.12
N LYS A 57 -13.97 -2.23 3.61
CA LYS A 57 -13.30 -3.36 4.28
C LYS A 57 -11.80 -3.12 4.43
N ILE A 58 -11.18 -2.51 3.42
CA ILE A 58 -9.76 -2.19 3.45
C ILE A 58 -9.47 -1.19 4.55
N HIS A 59 -10.28 -0.14 4.69
CA HIS A 59 -10.16 0.81 5.79
C HIS A 59 -10.19 0.10 7.14
N ASN A 60 -11.14 -0.81 7.36
CA ASN A 60 -11.24 -1.57 8.61
C ASN A 60 -10.01 -2.43 8.87
N ILE A 61 -9.49 -3.09 7.83
CA ILE A 61 -8.28 -3.91 7.96
C ILE A 61 -7.08 -3.05 8.36
N LEU A 62 -6.91 -1.89 7.73
CA LEU A 62 -5.80 -1.00 8.04
C LEU A 62 -5.89 -0.41 9.44
N GLU A 63 -7.07 -0.06 9.90
CA GLU A 63 -7.26 0.46 11.26
C GLU A 63 -6.85 -0.56 12.33
N LYS A 64 -7.00 -1.86 12.04
CA LYS A 64 -6.59 -2.94 12.94
C LYS A 64 -5.12 -3.30 12.81
N SER A 65 -4.54 -3.11 11.63
CA SER A 65 -3.22 -3.62 11.31
C SER A 65 -2.10 -2.59 11.49
N LEU A 66 -2.40 -1.30 11.31
CA LEU A 66 -1.39 -0.26 11.38
C LEU A 66 -1.32 0.34 12.78
N PRO A 67 -0.09 0.59 13.30
CA PRO A 67 0.07 1.21 14.61
C PRO A 67 -0.30 2.69 14.63
N LEU A 68 -0.32 3.34 13.45
CA LEU A 68 -0.64 4.75 13.33
C LEU A 68 -2.09 4.93 12.91
N LYS A 69 -2.74 5.93 13.53
CA LYS A 69 -4.11 6.27 13.17
C LYS A 69 -4.14 6.95 11.81
N GLY A 70 -5.18 6.63 11.03
CA GLY A 70 -5.42 7.31 9.77
C GLY A 70 -5.86 8.75 10.00
N VAL A 71 -5.57 9.60 9.03
CA VAL A 71 -5.98 11.00 9.02
C VAL A 71 -7.08 11.16 7.97
N GLU A 72 -8.24 11.65 8.40
CA GLU A 72 -9.35 11.92 7.48
C GLU A 72 -9.00 13.05 6.52
N CYS A 73 -9.37 12.87 5.26
CA CYS A 73 -9.16 13.85 4.21
C CYS A 73 -10.33 13.83 3.23
N PHE A 74 -10.32 14.77 2.29
CA PHE A 74 -11.42 14.92 1.31
C PHE A 74 -12.79 14.99 1.99
N TYR A 75 -12.92 15.89 2.97
CA TYR A 75 -14.17 16.11 3.72
C TYR A 75 -14.67 14.84 4.42
N GLY A 76 -13.74 14.00 4.89
CA GLY A 76 -14.08 12.78 5.61
C GLY A 76 -14.44 11.59 4.74
N THR A 77 -14.24 11.67 3.42
CA THR A 77 -14.55 10.57 2.51
C THR A 77 -13.40 9.58 2.34
N ALA A 78 -12.18 9.97 2.69
CA ALA A 78 -11.00 9.14 2.59
C ALA A 78 -10.17 9.21 3.86
N VAL A 79 -9.29 8.23 4.04
CA VAL A 79 -8.38 8.17 5.18
C VAL A 79 -6.97 7.92 4.67
N TRP A 80 -6.02 8.72 5.15
CA TRP A 80 -4.62 8.60 4.80
C TRP A 80 -3.85 7.89 5.90
N TYR A 81 -2.93 7.03 5.49
CA TYR A 81 -1.98 6.37 6.37
C TYR A 81 -0.56 6.60 5.88
N LYS A 82 0.33 6.94 6.79
CA LYS A 82 1.77 7.00 6.52
C LYS A 82 2.35 5.63 6.87
N VAL A 83 2.85 4.93 5.87
CA VAL A 83 3.33 3.56 6.03
C VAL A 83 4.80 3.48 5.61
N SER A 84 5.63 2.88 6.46
CA SER A 84 7.03 2.67 6.15
C SER A 84 7.21 1.68 5.01
N LYS A 85 8.16 1.96 4.12
CA LYS A 85 8.48 1.02 3.02
C LYS A 85 8.97 -0.33 3.55
N SER A 86 9.56 -0.36 4.75
CA SER A 86 10.03 -1.61 5.36
C SER A 86 8.89 -2.56 5.75
N GLU A 87 7.65 -2.08 5.78
CA GLU A 87 6.48 -2.92 6.06
C GLU A 87 5.99 -3.68 4.83
N PHE A 88 6.64 -3.48 3.69
CA PHE A 88 6.29 -4.15 2.43
C PHE A 88 7.33 -5.19 2.05
N GLU A 89 6.91 -6.19 1.30
CA GLU A 89 7.81 -7.21 0.76
C GLU A 89 7.35 -7.65 -0.63
N LYS A 90 8.29 -8.17 -1.42
CA LYS A 90 7.97 -8.81 -2.69
C LYS A 90 7.40 -10.19 -2.41
N GLU A 91 6.30 -10.51 -3.08
CA GLU A 91 5.74 -11.86 -3.07
C GLU A 91 5.71 -12.38 -4.50
N GLU A 92 6.57 -13.33 -4.82
CA GLU A 92 6.61 -13.95 -6.15
C GLU A 92 5.37 -14.82 -6.38
N LEU A 93 4.87 -14.76 -7.58
CA LEU A 93 3.69 -15.53 -7.99
C LEU A 93 4.05 -16.96 -8.39
#